data_387114e612d1975f8492052c954329da
#
_entry.id   387114e612d1975f8492052c954329da
#
_cell.length_a   1.000
_cell.length_b   1.000
_cell.length_c   1.000
_cell.angle_alpha   90.00
_cell.angle_beta   90.00
_cell.angle_gamma   90.00
#
_symmetry.space_group_name_H-M   'P 1'
#
loop_
_entity.id
_entity.type
_entity.pdbx_description
1 polymer ?
#
loop_
_entity_poly.entity_id
_entity_poly.type
_entity_poly.pdbx_seq_one_letter_code
_entity_poly.pdbx_strand_id
1 'polypeptide(L)'
;MHIYIIGVMRIMKKFQKLSDTEMEIMTIIWGLNKEVTSSELLNIIEIEKGKKWSGQTIATFLSRMVEKGVLTYVKKGRSNYYISLVTKEEYNQREAEGILNEMYKGSVKNFLSALYYGKKMNKKEIDELKEWFSDK
;
A
#
# COMPACT_ATOMS: atom_id res chain seq x y z
N MET A 1 16.24 -16.07 -9.40
CA MET A 1 15.93 -16.87 -8.20
C MET A 1 15.48 -16.02 -7.03
N HIS A 2 16.25 -15.01 -6.68
CA HIS A 2 15.92 -14.14 -5.55
C HIS A 2 14.58 -13.42 -5.76
N ILE A 3 14.34 -12.85 -6.93
CA ILE A 3 13.10 -12.16 -7.28
C ILE A 3 11.92 -13.12 -7.26
N TYR A 4 12.11 -14.34 -7.73
CA TYR A 4 11.08 -15.38 -7.70
C TYR A 4 10.69 -15.75 -6.27
N ILE A 5 11.67 -15.92 -5.39
CA ILE A 5 11.41 -16.25 -3.98
C ILE A 5 10.62 -15.13 -3.29
N ILE A 6 11.00 -13.87 -3.55
CA ILE A 6 10.29 -12.70 -2.99
C ILE A 6 8.84 -12.68 -3.48
N GLY A 7 8.61 -12.96 -4.76
CA GLY A 7 7.28 -13.01 -5.34
C GLY A 7 6.40 -14.09 -4.73
N VAL A 8 6.97 -15.30 -4.54
CA VAL A 8 6.25 -16.41 -3.90
C VAL A 8 5.91 -16.07 -2.44
N MET A 9 6.86 -15.53 -1.70
CA MET A 9 6.63 -15.12 -0.30
C MET A 9 5.53 -14.05 -0.22
N ARG A 10 5.52 -13.09 -1.13
CA ARG A 10 4.51 -12.04 -1.18
C ARG A 10 3.12 -12.61 -1.44
N ILE A 11 3.01 -13.58 -2.36
CA ILE A 11 1.74 -14.24 -2.70
C ILE A 11 1.21 -15.04 -1.51
N MET A 12 2.08 -15.75 -0.81
CA MET A 12 1.70 -16.61 0.31
C MET A 12 1.43 -15.84 1.60
N LYS A 13 1.96 -14.62 1.72
CA LYS A 13 1.80 -13.83 2.93
C LYS A 13 0.40 -13.21 2.97
N LYS A 14 -0.28 -13.37 4.11
CA LYS A 14 -1.58 -12.74 4.33
C LYS A 14 -1.44 -11.23 4.24
N PHE A 15 -2.35 -10.59 3.52
CA PHE A 15 -2.38 -9.14 3.40
C PHE A 15 -2.56 -8.48 4.77
N GLN A 16 -1.74 -7.49 5.05
CA GLN A 16 -1.83 -6.68 6.25
C GLN A 16 -1.90 -5.21 5.84
N LYS A 17 -2.97 -4.55 6.28
CA LYS A 17 -3.19 -3.15 5.97
C LYS A 17 -2.13 -2.28 6.63
N LEU A 18 -1.63 -1.30 5.88
CA LEU A 18 -0.70 -0.30 6.42
C LEU A 18 -1.44 0.70 7.31
N SER A 19 -0.78 1.15 8.36
CA SER A 19 -1.29 2.26 9.16
C SER A 19 -1.22 3.55 8.34
N ASP A 20 -1.89 4.60 8.80
CA ASP A 20 -1.89 5.89 8.10
C ASP A 20 -0.46 6.43 7.94
N THR A 21 0.35 6.32 8.98
CA THR A 21 1.74 6.79 8.94
C THR A 21 2.59 5.94 7.99
N GLU A 22 2.41 4.62 8.03
CA GLU A 22 3.09 3.73 7.08
C GLU A 22 2.69 4.04 5.64
N MET A 23 1.43 4.38 5.41
CA MET A 23 0.95 4.77 4.09
C MET A 23 1.58 6.08 3.62
N GLU A 24 1.77 7.04 4.51
CA GLU A 24 2.49 8.28 4.20
C GLU A 24 3.91 7.99 3.73
N ILE A 25 4.62 7.13 4.46
CA ILE A 25 5.98 6.73 4.11
C ILE A 25 5.99 6.00 2.78
N MET A 26 5.07 5.07 2.58
CA MET A 26 4.99 4.30 1.35
C MET A 26 4.69 5.19 0.14
N THR A 27 3.84 6.19 0.32
CA THR A 27 3.53 7.16 -0.74
C THR A 27 4.78 7.93 -1.18
N ILE A 28 5.62 8.30 -0.23
CA ILE A 28 6.92 8.94 -0.53
C ILE A 28 7.80 7.98 -1.33
N ILE A 29 7.90 6.73 -0.89
CA ILE A 29 8.75 5.71 -1.55
C ILE A 29 8.27 5.46 -2.99
N TRP A 30 6.97 5.31 -3.19
CA TRP A 30 6.42 5.15 -4.54
C TRP A 30 6.73 6.35 -5.44
N GLY A 31 6.65 7.56 -4.88
CA GLY A 31 6.93 8.79 -5.63
C GLY A 31 8.38 8.91 -6.05
N LEU A 32 9.31 8.39 -5.25
CA LEU A 32 10.73 8.43 -5.57
C LEU A 32 11.11 7.47 -6.70
N ASN A 33 10.40 6.37 -6.80
CA ASN A 33 10.63 5.33 -7.80
C ASN A 33 12.08 4.84 -7.87
N LYS A 34 12.74 4.75 -6.71
CA LYS A 34 14.12 4.28 -6.56
C LYS A 34 14.33 3.78 -5.14
N GLU A 35 15.43 3.06 -4.92
CA GLU A 35 15.82 2.66 -3.58
C GLU A 35 16.14 3.89 -2.72
N VAL A 36 15.90 3.81 -1.43
CA VAL A 36 16.03 4.93 -0.50
C VAL A 36 16.52 4.46 0.86
N THR A 37 17.35 5.29 1.51
CA THR A 37 17.83 5.02 2.87
C THR A 37 16.90 5.66 3.90
N SER A 38 17.00 5.20 5.15
CA SER A 38 16.24 5.80 6.25
C SER A 38 16.60 7.28 6.45
N SER A 39 17.87 7.63 6.26
CA SER A 39 18.32 9.03 6.39
C SER A 39 17.69 9.93 5.34
N GLU A 40 17.60 9.45 4.10
CA GLU A 40 16.93 10.19 3.03
C GLU A 40 15.44 10.39 3.34
N LEU A 41 14.78 9.34 3.84
CA LEU A 41 13.38 9.40 4.23
C LEU A 41 13.14 10.39 5.36
N LEU A 42 14.00 10.39 6.39
CA LEU A 42 13.92 11.35 7.50
C LEU A 42 13.95 12.77 6.98
N ASN A 43 14.86 13.05 6.06
CA ASN A 43 15.01 14.38 5.48
C ASN A 43 13.77 14.81 4.68
N ILE A 44 13.25 13.90 3.86
CA ILE A 44 12.05 14.16 3.05
C ILE A 44 10.84 14.41 3.96
N ILE A 45 10.66 13.59 4.99
CA ILE A 45 9.56 13.73 5.93
C ILE A 45 9.62 15.07 6.67
N GLU A 46 10.80 15.49 7.07
CA GLU A 46 10.97 16.78 7.72
C GLU A 46 10.59 17.93 6.78
N ILE A 47 11.08 17.87 5.54
CA ILE A 47 10.82 18.92 4.54
C ILE A 47 9.35 18.95 4.12
N GLU A 48 8.77 17.82 3.79
CA GLU A 48 7.42 17.74 3.22
C GLU A 48 6.30 17.75 4.27
N LYS A 49 6.54 17.14 5.44
CA LYS A 49 5.51 16.98 6.49
C LYS A 49 5.77 17.82 7.72
N GLY A 50 6.94 18.46 7.83
CA GLY A 50 7.30 19.22 9.02
C GLY A 50 7.50 18.37 10.26
N LYS A 51 7.68 17.06 10.10
CA LYS A 51 7.84 16.12 11.21
C LYS A 51 9.30 15.76 11.39
N LYS A 52 9.83 16.06 12.55
CA LYS A 52 11.22 15.74 12.88
C LYS A 52 11.29 14.46 13.70
N TRP A 53 11.38 13.33 13.02
CA TRP A 53 11.48 12.03 13.66
C TRP A 53 12.94 11.67 13.96
N SER A 54 13.12 10.78 14.96
CA SER A 54 14.41 10.19 15.23
C SER A 54 14.68 9.04 14.26
N GLY A 55 15.97 8.65 14.16
CA GLY A 55 16.33 7.46 13.39
C GLY A 55 15.67 6.20 13.92
N GLN A 56 15.44 6.10 15.23
CA GLN A 56 14.74 4.98 15.85
C GLN A 56 13.30 4.90 15.40
N THR A 57 12.61 6.03 15.30
CA THR A 57 11.22 6.08 14.88
C THR A 57 11.05 5.58 13.44
N ILE A 58 11.85 6.10 12.51
CA ILE A 58 11.74 5.66 11.11
C ILE A 58 12.13 4.19 10.97
N ALA A 59 13.15 3.74 11.69
CA ALA A 59 13.57 2.34 11.65
C ALA A 59 12.45 1.40 12.08
N THR A 60 11.69 1.78 13.10
CA THR A 60 10.54 0.99 13.58
C THR A 60 9.46 0.87 12.52
N PHE A 61 9.10 1.98 11.87
CA PHE A 61 8.11 1.95 10.78
C PHE A 61 8.57 1.10 9.61
N LEU A 62 9.82 1.29 9.17
CA LEU A 62 10.36 0.54 8.04
C LEU A 62 10.40 -0.96 8.34
N SER A 63 10.79 -1.33 9.57
CA SER A 63 10.80 -2.72 10.00
C SER A 63 9.42 -3.36 9.92
N ARG A 64 8.39 -2.65 10.38
CA ARG A 64 7.00 -3.11 10.30
C ARG A 64 6.53 -3.25 8.86
N MET A 65 6.94 -2.33 8.00
CA MET A 65 6.56 -2.38 6.58
C MET A 65 7.24 -3.54 5.86
N VAL A 66 8.47 -3.86 6.22
CA VAL A 66 9.15 -5.07 5.73
C VAL A 66 8.39 -6.31 6.18
N GLU A 67 8.00 -6.37 7.46
CA GLU A 67 7.22 -7.48 8.01
C GLU A 67 5.88 -7.64 7.28
N LYS A 68 5.23 -6.53 6.94
CA LYS A 68 3.96 -6.55 6.21
C LYS A 68 4.12 -6.91 4.73
N GLY A 69 5.35 -7.04 4.25
CA GLY A 69 5.61 -7.51 2.89
C GLY A 69 5.53 -6.45 1.81
N VAL A 70 5.51 -5.17 2.16
CA VAL A 70 5.45 -4.07 1.17
C VAL A 70 6.83 -3.52 0.82
N LEU A 71 7.81 -3.75 1.67
CA LEU A 71 9.19 -3.33 1.47
C LEU A 71 10.16 -4.48 1.63
N THR A 72 11.28 -4.38 0.94
CA THR A 72 12.49 -5.14 1.25
C THR A 72 13.66 -4.16 1.28
N TYR A 73 14.84 -4.66 1.59
CA TYR A 73 16.04 -3.82 1.57
C TYR A 73 17.26 -4.62 1.18
N VAL A 74 18.25 -3.90 0.67
CA VAL A 74 19.58 -4.44 0.37
C VAL A 74 20.56 -3.63 1.20
N LYS A 75 21.41 -4.32 1.95
CA LYS A 75 22.45 -3.67 2.74
C LYS A 75 23.65 -3.35 1.84
N LYS A 76 24.01 -2.07 1.80
CA LYS A 76 25.21 -1.60 1.10
C LYS A 76 26.05 -0.79 2.07
N GLY A 77 27.21 -1.32 2.45
CA GLY A 77 28.02 -0.70 3.47
C GLY A 77 27.31 -0.72 4.82
N ARG A 78 27.09 0.44 5.41
CA ARG A 78 26.44 0.59 6.72
C ARG A 78 24.96 0.91 6.62
N SER A 79 24.46 1.08 5.38
CA SER A 79 23.09 1.53 5.16
C SER A 79 22.25 0.45 4.52
N ASN A 80 20.98 0.42 4.90
CA ASN A 80 19.95 -0.35 4.23
C ASN A 80 19.29 0.54 3.17
N TYR A 81 19.19 0.01 1.96
CA TYR A 81 18.52 0.66 0.84
C TYR A 81 17.18 -0.03 0.63
N TYR A 82 16.10 0.67 0.94
CA TYR A 82 14.74 0.11 0.93
C TYR A 82 14.13 0.24 -0.45
N ILE A 83 13.44 -0.81 -0.85
CA ILE A 83 12.82 -0.93 -2.18
C ILE A 83 11.39 -1.42 -1.99
N SER A 84 10.45 -0.83 -2.72
CA SER A 84 9.05 -1.29 -2.69
C SER A 84 8.93 -2.66 -3.36
N LEU A 85 8.22 -3.57 -2.70
CA LEU A 85 7.87 -4.89 -3.24
C LEU A 85 6.55 -4.88 -3.98
N VAL A 86 5.75 -3.83 -3.83
CA VAL A 86 4.43 -3.73 -4.42
C VAL A 86 4.26 -2.36 -5.07
N THR A 87 3.52 -2.29 -6.16
CA THR A 87 3.12 -1.01 -6.72
C THR A 87 1.96 -0.45 -5.90
N LYS A 88 1.67 0.84 -6.06
CA LYS A 88 0.52 1.47 -5.43
C LYS A 88 -0.77 0.77 -5.87
N GLU A 89 -0.87 0.43 -7.15
CA GLU A 89 -2.03 -0.25 -7.73
C GLU A 89 -2.21 -1.64 -7.11
N GLU A 90 -1.13 -2.40 -7.00
CA GLU A 90 -1.16 -3.74 -6.36
C GLU A 90 -1.62 -3.64 -4.91
N TYR A 91 -1.11 -2.66 -4.17
CA TYR A 91 -1.51 -2.46 -2.77
C TYR A 91 -3.00 -2.13 -2.67
N ASN A 92 -3.47 -1.20 -3.51
CA ASN A 92 -4.86 -0.78 -3.51
C ASN A 92 -5.80 -1.95 -3.87
N GLN A 93 -5.39 -2.79 -4.83
CA GLN A 93 -6.16 -3.98 -5.21
C GLN A 93 -6.29 -4.96 -4.05
N ARG A 94 -5.21 -5.18 -3.31
CA ARG A 94 -5.21 -6.07 -2.15
C ARG A 94 -6.07 -5.52 -1.01
N GLU A 95 -6.01 -4.22 -0.79
CA GLU A 95 -6.83 -3.58 0.24
C GLU A 95 -8.32 -3.69 -0.11
N ALA A 96 -8.68 -3.44 -1.36
CA ALA A 96 -10.06 -3.57 -1.83
C ALA A 96 -10.57 -5.00 -1.67
N GLU A 97 -9.74 -5.99 -2.05
CA GLU A 97 -10.06 -7.41 -1.89
C GLU A 97 -10.25 -7.77 -0.42
N GLY A 98 -9.38 -7.27 0.46
CA GLY A 98 -9.49 -7.50 1.89
C GLY A 98 -10.78 -6.95 2.48
N ILE A 99 -11.16 -5.75 2.11
CA ILE A 99 -12.41 -5.12 2.54
C ILE A 99 -13.60 -5.96 2.07
N LEU A 100 -13.60 -6.36 0.80
CA LEU A 100 -14.66 -7.16 0.23
C LEU A 100 -14.84 -8.48 0.96
N ASN A 101 -13.73 -9.19 1.22
CA ASN A 101 -13.77 -10.50 1.86
C ASN A 101 -14.15 -10.41 3.34
N GLU A 102 -13.63 -9.44 4.08
CA GLU A 102 -13.91 -9.31 5.50
C GLU A 102 -15.32 -8.82 5.79
N MET A 103 -15.78 -7.82 5.08
CA MET A 103 -17.04 -7.15 5.38
C MET A 103 -18.21 -7.65 4.57
N TYR A 104 -17.99 -8.19 3.40
CA TYR A 104 -19.05 -8.56 2.47
C TYR A 104 -18.95 -10.01 1.97
N LYS A 105 -18.12 -10.82 2.62
CA LYS A 105 -17.91 -12.24 2.29
C LYS A 105 -17.66 -12.50 0.80
N GLY A 106 -16.93 -11.57 0.17
CA GLY A 106 -16.59 -11.68 -1.25
C GLY A 106 -17.69 -11.23 -2.21
N SER A 107 -18.81 -10.72 -1.69
CA SER A 107 -19.94 -10.32 -2.55
C SER A 107 -19.82 -8.86 -3.00
N VAL A 108 -19.48 -8.67 -4.27
CA VAL A 108 -19.46 -7.35 -4.91
C VAL A 108 -20.85 -6.73 -4.90
N LYS A 109 -21.88 -7.54 -5.14
CA LYS A 109 -23.27 -7.07 -5.10
C LYS A 109 -23.63 -6.48 -3.75
N ASN A 110 -23.28 -7.15 -2.66
CA ASN A 110 -23.57 -6.67 -1.32
C ASN A 110 -22.81 -5.38 -1.00
N PHE A 111 -21.57 -5.29 -1.45
CA PHE A 111 -20.75 -4.08 -1.29
C PHE A 111 -21.38 -2.89 -2.01
N LEU A 112 -21.75 -3.06 -3.28
CA LEU A 112 -22.39 -2.00 -4.08
C LEU A 112 -23.75 -1.62 -3.52
N SER A 113 -24.52 -2.61 -3.02
CA SER A 113 -25.82 -2.35 -2.38
C SER A 113 -25.67 -1.47 -1.14
N ALA A 114 -24.64 -1.74 -0.33
CA ALA A 114 -24.38 -0.93 0.86
C ALA A 114 -24.06 0.51 0.47
N LEU A 115 -23.27 0.73 -0.57
CA LEU A 115 -22.97 2.07 -1.08
C LEU A 115 -24.22 2.78 -1.63
N TYR A 116 -25.05 2.06 -2.36
CA TYR A 116 -26.27 2.58 -2.94
C TYR A 116 -27.26 3.03 -1.86
N TYR A 117 -27.56 2.14 -0.92
CA TYR A 117 -28.51 2.46 0.17
C TYR A 117 -27.95 3.48 1.15
N GLY A 118 -26.63 3.56 1.26
CA GLY A 118 -25.96 4.61 2.03
C GLY A 118 -25.88 5.96 1.31
N LYS A 119 -26.47 6.06 0.13
CA LYS A 119 -26.49 7.27 -0.70
C LYS A 119 -25.08 7.77 -1.07
N LYS A 120 -24.15 6.83 -1.23
CA LYS A 120 -22.77 7.13 -1.66
C LYS A 120 -22.58 6.94 -3.17
N MET A 121 -23.60 6.47 -3.87
CA MET A 121 -23.60 6.34 -5.31
C MET A 121 -24.82 7.07 -5.87
N ASN A 122 -24.60 8.03 -6.76
CA ASN A 122 -25.68 8.71 -7.45
C ASN A 122 -25.96 8.04 -8.80
N LYS A 123 -27.04 8.47 -9.47
CA LYS A 123 -27.43 7.89 -10.74
C LYS A 123 -26.35 8.01 -11.81
N LYS A 124 -25.65 9.15 -11.84
CA LYS A 124 -24.57 9.39 -12.80
C LYS A 124 -23.45 8.37 -12.64
N GLU A 125 -23.03 8.12 -11.40
CA GLU A 125 -21.98 7.14 -11.10
C GLU A 125 -22.40 5.73 -11.48
N ILE A 126 -23.67 5.38 -11.21
CA ILE A 126 -24.22 4.07 -11.59
C ILE A 126 -24.19 3.90 -13.11
N ASP A 127 -24.61 4.91 -13.85
CA ASP A 127 -24.61 4.87 -15.30
C ASP A 127 -23.20 4.77 -15.88
N GLU A 128 -22.24 5.49 -15.29
CA GLU A 128 -20.83 5.41 -15.66
C GLU A 128 -20.28 4.01 -15.44
N LEU A 129 -20.62 3.36 -14.32
CA LEU A 129 -20.20 1.99 -14.03
C LEU A 129 -20.79 1.00 -15.03
N LYS A 130 -22.07 1.14 -15.35
CA LYS A 130 -22.72 0.27 -16.35
C LYS A 130 -22.02 0.37 -17.70
N GLU A 131 -21.71 1.58 -18.13
CA GLU A 131 -21.03 1.83 -19.40
C GLU A 131 -19.62 1.23 -19.37
N TRP A 132 -18.89 1.46 -18.28
CA TRP A 132 -17.54 0.92 -18.13
C TRP A 132 -17.51 -0.61 -18.19
N PHE A 133 -18.44 -1.27 -17.49
CA PHE A 133 -18.51 -2.72 -17.50
C PHE A 133 -18.93 -3.29 -18.85
N SER A 134 -19.69 -2.55 -19.65
CA SER A 134 -20.11 -3.01 -20.97
C SER A 134 -18.94 -3.19 -21.93
N ASP A 135 -17.82 -2.51 -21.67
CA ASP A 135 -16.61 -2.60 -22.49
C ASP A 135 -15.67 -3.74 -22.06
N LYS A 136 -15.99 -4.49 -21.00
CA LYS A 136 -15.09 -5.52 -20.46
C LYS A 136 -15.47 -6.95 -20.87
#